data_31a3b33678e192eccd57656ec386f45c
#
_entry.id   31a3b33678e192eccd57656ec386f45c
#
_cell.length_a   1.000
_cell.length_b   1.000
_cell.length_c   1.000
_cell.angle_alpha   90.00
_cell.angle_beta   90.00
_cell.angle_gamma   90.00
#
_symmetry.space_group_name_H-M   'P 1'
#
loop_
_entity.id
_entity.type
_entity.pdbx_description
1 polymer ?
#
loop_
_entity_poly.entity_id
_entity_poly.type
_entity_poly.pdbx_seq_one_letter_code
_entity_poly.pdbx_strand_id
1 'polypeptide(L)'
;MLERERPQLVSIAMRHADQHAEVALACLRAGAHLYMEKPFVPSPDEADAVLTEADARGLRIAVAHTMRMTPVMQKLRRAVSDGLIGDLREMRAFGKQDSRAGGEDLMVLGTHLFDLMRMFAGDPLWVGGRVLQQGRPVTVSDRRRVKDDVGWVAGDQVFAQFGFPGGMHATFTSDARLRETTGHWGIEFHGSKGVVRMNADIEPQVFVRSTTGWSKGGRVDTWKPFDEAAVKSPPEHNRAPVEDWLEAIRQGREPECSGRNGAWAVEMVSGVYASALSGGRVEFPLTGRRHPLG
;
A
#
# COMPACT_ATOMS: atom_id res chain seq x y z
N MET A 1 -30.12 7.46 -8.89
CA MET A 1 -29.53 8.43 -7.92
C MET A 1 -28.65 9.44 -8.66
N LEU A 2 -27.59 9.02 -9.39
CA LEU A 2 -26.63 9.92 -10.07
C LEU A 2 -27.30 10.92 -11.03
N GLU A 3 -28.23 10.49 -11.89
CA GLU A 3 -28.95 11.35 -12.85
C GLU A 3 -29.84 12.37 -12.16
N ARG A 4 -30.50 11.99 -11.06
CA ARG A 4 -31.44 12.85 -10.34
C ARG A 4 -30.72 13.86 -9.43
N GLU A 5 -29.76 13.41 -8.66
CA GLU A 5 -29.12 14.23 -7.64
C GLU A 5 -27.86 14.98 -8.14
N ARG A 6 -27.26 14.50 -9.24
CA ARG A 6 -26.02 15.05 -9.86
C ARG A 6 -24.97 15.45 -8.84
N PRO A 7 -24.51 14.52 -7.97
CA PRO A 7 -23.55 14.84 -6.92
C PRO A 7 -22.22 15.25 -7.56
N GLN A 8 -21.58 16.27 -6.97
CA GLN A 8 -20.22 16.67 -7.35
C GLN A 8 -19.16 15.80 -6.68
N LEU A 9 -19.49 15.22 -5.53
CA LEU A 9 -18.60 14.42 -4.68
C LEU A 9 -19.32 13.11 -4.34
N VAL A 10 -18.65 11.99 -4.51
CA VAL A 10 -19.16 10.66 -4.14
C VAL A 10 -18.13 9.91 -3.31
N SER A 11 -18.57 9.35 -2.18
CA SER A 11 -17.80 8.39 -1.41
C SER A 11 -18.20 6.97 -1.79
N ILE A 12 -17.25 6.17 -2.27
CA ILE A 12 -17.41 4.74 -2.54
C ILE A 12 -16.83 3.98 -1.34
N ALA A 13 -17.70 3.72 -0.35
CA ALA A 13 -17.33 3.11 0.93
C ALA A 13 -17.63 1.61 0.99
N MET A 14 -17.99 1.00 -0.14
CA MET A 14 -18.25 -0.43 -0.21
C MET A 14 -16.95 -1.21 -0.02
N ARG A 15 -17.04 -2.35 0.66
CA ARG A 15 -15.91 -3.19 1.00
C ARG A 15 -15.46 -4.09 -0.17
N HIS A 16 -16.38 -4.37 -1.08
CA HIS A 16 -16.21 -5.29 -2.22
C HIS A 16 -15.49 -4.60 -3.37
N ALA A 17 -14.16 -4.70 -3.40
CA ALA A 17 -13.32 -3.99 -4.36
C ALA A 17 -13.53 -4.44 -5.82
N ASP A 18 -14.02 -5.63 -6.06
CA ASP A 18 -14.36 -6.13 -7.40
C ASP A 18 -15.51 -5.36 -8.07
N GLN A 19 -16.28 -4.55 -7.32
CA GLN A 19 -17.29 -3.64 -7.85
C GLN A 19 -16.80 -2.20 -7.97
N HIS A 20 -15.61 -1.88 -7.45
CA HIS A 20 -15.10 -0.50 -7.39
C HIS A 20 -14.98 0.15 -8.77
N ALA A 21 -14.44 -0.57 -9.76
CA ALA A 21 -14.22 -0.01 -11.09
C ALA A 21 -15.54 0.37 -11.78
N GLU A 22 -16.55 -0.51 -11.75
CA GLU A 22 -17.86 -0.26 -12.35
C GLU A 22 -18.55 0.97 -11.72
N VAL A 23 -18.59 1.01 -10.39
CA VAL A 23 -19.22 2.11 -9.64
C VAL A 23 -18.44 3.41 -9.83
N ALA A 24 -17.11 3.36 -9.81
CA ALA A 24 -16.26 4.53 -10.05
C ALA A 24 -16.48 5.12 -11.44
N LEU A 25 -16.50 4.29 -12.48
CA LEU A 25 -16.76 4.73 -13.86
C LEU A 25 -18.15 5.36 -14.01
N ALA A 26 -19.17 4.78 -13.37
CA ALA A 26 -20.51 5.36 -13.39
C ALA A 26 -20.55 6.75 -12.73
N CYS A 27 -19.90 6.91 -11.60
CA CYS A 27 -19.82 8.19 -10.87
C CYS A 27 -19.00 9.24 -11.64
N LEU A 28 -17.86 8.86 -12.21
CA LEU A 28 -17.02 9.75 -13.02
C LEU A 28 -17.76 10.23 -14.26
N ARG A 29 -18.47 9.34 -14.96
CA ARG A 29 -19.31 9.70 -16.12
C ARG A 29 -20.44 10.67 -15.75
N ALA A 30 -20.93 10.59 -14.52
CA ALA A 30 -21.90 11.56 -13.99
C ALA A 30 -21.26 12.89 -13.54
N GLY A 31 -19.92 13.04 -13.61
CA GLY A 31 -19.21 14.27 -13.29
C GLY A 31 -18.81 14.43 -11.81
N ALA A 32 -18.76 13.34 -11.05
CA ALA A 32 -18.43 13.38 -9.64
C ALA A 32 -16.93 13.06 -9.37
N HIS A 33 -16.29 13.83 -8.48
CA HIS A 33 -15.02 13.47 -7.86
C HIS A 33 -15.22 12.33 -6.86
N LEU A 34 -14.20 11.47 -6.65
CA LEU A 34 -14.35 10.25 -5.87
C LEU A 34 -13.45 10.22 -4.64
N TYR A 35 -14.02 9.77 -3.51
CA TYR A 35 -13.29 9.26 -2.36
C TYR A 35 -13.60 7.76 -2.23
N MET A 36 -12.59 6.89 -2.36
CA MET A 36 -12.79 5.46 -2.51
C MET A 36 -12.14 4.66 -1.40
N GLU A 37 -12.82 3.59 -0.95
CA GLU A 37 -12.17 2.57 -0.12
C GLU A 37 -11.05 1.86 -0.88
N LYS A 38 -10.11 1.33 -0.10
CA LYS A 38 -9.00 0.48 -0.56
C LYS A 38 -9.41 -1.01 -0.51
N PRO A 39 -8.81 -1.87 -1.33
CA PRO A 39 -7.91 -1.55 -2.45
C PRO A 39 -8.66 -0.78 -3.54
N PHE A 40 -7.93 0.05 -4.28
CA PHE A 40 -8.51 0.94 -5.30
C PHE A 40 -9.43 0.20 -6.27
N VAL A 41 -8.89 -0.82 -6.91
CA VAL A 41 -9.57 -1.78 -7.80
C VAL A 41 -8.82 -3.11 -7.75
N PRO A 42 -9.36 -4.23 -8.28
CA PRO A 42 -8.70 -5.52 -8.28
C PRO A 42 -7.47 -5.66 -9.20
N SER A 43 -7.41 -4.90 -10.30
CA SER A 43 -6.40 -5.11 -11.35
C SER A 43 -5.89 -3.82 -11.98
N PRO A 44 -4.68 -3.85 -12.59
CA PRO A 44 -4.12 -2.67 -13.26
C PRO A 44 -4.93 -2.16 -14.45
N ASP A 45 -5.57 -3.02 -15.25
CA ASP A 45 -6.42 -2.60 -16.38
C ASP A 45 -7.68 -1.87 -15.90
N GLU A 46 -8.28 -2.29 -14.82
CA GLU A 46 -9.39 -1.56 -14.18
C GLU A 46 -8.91 -0.21 -13.62
N ALA A 47 -7.72 -0.15 -13.03
CA ALA A 47 -7.13 1.10 -12.57
C ALA A 47 -6.89 2.08 -13.73
N ASP A 48 -6.35 1.59 -14.85
CA ASP A 48 -6.13 2.38 -16.05
C ASP A 48 -7.43 2.94 -16.60
N ALA A 49 -8.48 2.13 -16.66
CA ALA A 49 -9.80 2.56 -17.14
C ALA A 49 -10.39 3.67 -16.27
N VAL A 50 -10.34 3.51 -14.94
CA VAL A 50 -10.86 4.50 -13.98
C VAL A 50 -10.05 5.80 -14.02
N LEU A 51 -8.73 5.72 -14.06
CA LEU A 51 -7.86 6.90 -14.13
C LEU A 51 -8.02 7.64 -15.47
N THR A 52 -8.12 6.92 -16.58
CA THR A 52 -8.35 7.52 -17.91
C THR A 52 -9.66 8.30 -17.94
N GLU A 53 -10.75 7.74 -17.40
CA GLU A 53 -12.05 8.43 -17.32
C GLU A 53 -11.98 9.67 -16.42
N ALA A 54 -11.28 9.59 -15.28
CA ALA A 54 -11.10 10.73 -14.38
C ALA A 54 -10.30 11.86 -15.04
N ASP A 55 -9.19 11.52 -15.70
CA ASP A 55 -8.33 12.48 -16.41
C ASP A 55 -9.08 13.19 -17.55
N ALA A 56 -9.82 12.43 -18.37
CA ALA A 56 -10.60 12.98 -19.48
C ALA A 56 -11.65 14.01 -19.02
N ARG A 57 -12.07 13.94 -17.75
CA ARG A 57 -13.07 14.84 -17.17
C ARG A 57 -12.50 15.86 -16.18
N GLY A 58 -11.19 15.83 -15.93
CA GLY A 58 -10.54 16.70 -14.93
C GLY A 58 -10.98 16.42 -13.50
N LEU A 59 -11.44 15.20 -13.22
CA LEU A 59 -11.93 14.79 -11.90
C LEU A 59 -10.81 14.24 -11.03
N ARG A 60 -10.95 14.35 -9.73
CA ARG A 60 -9.96 13.90 -8.73
C ARG A 60 -10.48 12.70 -7.97
N ILE A 61 -9.58 11.72 -7.78
CA ILE A 61 -9.84 10.49 -7.02
C ILE A 61 -8.90 10.47 -5.84
N ALA A 62 -9.44 10.28 -4.63
CA ALA A 62 -8.67 9.91 -3.45
C ALA A 62 -9.01 8.48 -3.03
N VAL A 63 -7.99 7.73 -2.59
CA VAL A 63 -8.14 6.35 -2.10
C VAL A 63 -7.76 6.31 -0.61
N ALA A 64 -8.51 5.57 0.18
CA ALA A 64 -8.37 5.53 1.64
C ALA A 64 -7.10 4.81 2.14
N HIS A 65 -5.93 5.14 1.59
CA HIS A 65 -4.62 4.79 2.15
C HIS A 65 -4.25 5.77 3.26
N THR A 66 -5.07 5.79 4.30
CA THR A 66 -5.08 6.83 5.33
C THR A 66 -3.80 6.97 6.14
N MET A 67 -3.03 5.87 6.29
CA MET A 67 -1.79 5.86 7.08
C MET A 67 -0.79 6.93 6.62
N ARG A 68 -0.66 7.16 5.29
CA ARG A 68 0.27 8.17 4.79
C ARG A 68 -0.06 9.60 5.26
N MET A 69 -1.33 9.87 5.56
CA MET A 69 -1.80 11.19 5.99
C MET A 69 -1.81 11.38 7.51
N THR A 70 -1.51 10.33 8.29
CA THR A 70 -1.44 10.51 9.74
C THR A 70 -0.33 11.49 10.12
N PRO A 71 -0.55 12.34 11.14
CA PRO A 71 0.44 13.34 11.57
C PRO A 71 1.82 12.73 11.84
N VAL A 72 1.86 11.55 12.47
CA VAL A 72 3.12 10.86 12.78
C VAL A 72 3.87 10.43 11.52
N MET A 73 3.16 9.94 10.49
CA MET A 73 3.80 9.51 9.23
C MET A 73 4.26 10.70 8.39
N GLN A 74 3.51 11.79 8.36
CA GLN A 74 3.93 13.03 7.72
C GLN A 74 5.18 13.63 8.38
N LYS A 75 5.23 13.61 9.72
CA LYS A 75 6.40 14.04 10.48
C LYS A 75 7.59 13.10 10.24
N LEU A 76 7.36 11.79 10.21
CA LEU A 76 8.39 10.80 9.92
C LEU A 76 8.98 10.99 8.51
N ARG A 77 8.15 11.20 7.50
CA ARG A 77 8.60 11.45 6.12
C ARG A 77 9.59 12.62 6.06
N ARG A 78 9.25 13.74 6.70
CA ARG A 78 10.13 14.92 6.80
C ARG A 78 11.43 14.58 7.55
N ALA A 79 11.32 13.97 8.72
CA ALA A 79 12.49 13.62 9.53
C ALA A 79 13.45 12.66 8.80
N VAL A 80 12.93 11.67 8.06
CA VAL A 80 13.75 10.76 7.24
C VAL A 80 14.43 11.54 6.10
N SER A 81 13.70 12.43 5.42
CA SER A 81 14.27 13.33 4.39
C SER A 81 15.35 14.24 4.96
N ASP A 82 15.20 14.71 6.21
CA ASP A 82 16.16 15.54 6.92
C ASP A 82 17.33 14.75 7.53
N GLY A 83 17.38 13.43 7.29
CA GLY A 83 18.49 12.56 7.65
C GLY A 83 18.41 11.91 9.03
N LEU A 84 17.22 11.76 9.64
CA LEU A 84 17.00 11.08 10.92
C LEU A 84 17.73 9.73 11.03
N ILE A 85 17.71 8.96 9.95
CA ILE A 85 18.37 7.65 9.83
C ILE A 85 19.51 7.64 8.80
N GLY A 86 19.93 8.82 8.32
CA GLY A 86 20.87 8.96 7.21
C GLY A 86 20.24 8.55 5.87
N ASP A 87 21.02 7.99 4.95
CA ASP A 87 20.53 7.51 3.66
C ASP A 87 19.62 6.27 3.84
N LEU A 88 18.40 6.31 3.36
CA LEU A 88 17.51 5.14 3.35
C LEU A 88 18.06 4.09 2.39
N ARG A 89 18.27 2.87 2.86
CA ARG A 89 18.91 1.77 2.12
C ARG A 89 17.99 0.59 1.87
N GLU A 90 17.12 0.29 2.84
CA GLU A 90 16.24 -0.88 2.80
C GLU A 90 14.94 -0.59 3.54
N MET A 91 13.83 -1.16 3.04
CA MET A 91 12.57 -1.24 3.78
C MET A 91 12.16 -2.71 3.94
N ARG A 92 11.62 -3.07 5.11
CA ARG A 92 11.13 -4.43 5.39
C ARG A 92 9.71 -4.34 5.88
N ALA A 93 8.77 -4.82 5.06
CA ALA A 93 7.36 -4.81 5.40
C ALA A 93 6.85 -6.21 5.76
N PHE A 94 5.97 -6.24 6.73
CA PHE A 94 5.37 -7.45 7.27
C PHE A 94 3.85 -7.32 7.19
N GLY A 95 3.20 -8.26 6.51
CA GLY A 95 1.76 -8.38 6.48
C GLY A 95 1.18 -8.62 7.88
N LYS A 96 -0.11 -8.43 8.02
CA LYS A 96 -0.79 -8.59 9.32
C LYS A 96 -0.78 -10.03 9.81
N GLN A 97 -0.73 -10.98 8.88
CA GLN A 97 -0.60 -12.42 9.15
C GLN A 97 -1.69 -12.93 10.13
N ASP A 98 -2.88 -12.32 10.07
CA ASP A 98 -4.08 -12.84 10.73
C ASP A 98 -4.73 -13.98 9.92
N SER A 99 -6.03 -14.16 10.02
CA SER A 99 -6.77 -15.19 9.25
C SER A 99 -6.62 -15.05 7.73
N ARG A 100 -6.17 -13.88 7.24
CA ARG A 100 -5.97 -13.53 5.82
C ARG A 100 -4.56 -13.77 5.32
N ALA A 101 -3.63 -14.22 6.16
CA ALA A 101 -2.21 -14.37 5.81
C ALA A 101 -1.99 -15.03 4.44
N GLY A 102 -0.98 -14.56 3.73
CA GLY A 102 -0.70 -14.93 2.34
C GLY A 102 -1.29 -13.97 1.31
N GLY A 103 -1.88 -14.49 0.25
CA GLY A 103 -2.34 -13.71 -0.89
C GLY A 103 -3.50 -12.75 -0.60
N GLU A 104 -4.38 -13.08 0.35
CA GLU A 104 -5.43 -12.15 0.78
C GLU A 104 -4.83 -10.95 1.54
N ASP A 105 -3.91 -11.21 2.46
CA ASP A 105 -3.18 -10.18 3.20
C ASP A 105 -2.38 -9.26 2.25
N LEU A 106 -1.76 -9.83 1.20
CA LEU A 106 -1.06 -9.08 0.16
C LEU A 106 -1.96 -7.99 -0.45
N MET A 107 -3.22 -8.31 -0.76
CA MET A 107 -4.15 -7.38 -1.38
C MET A 107 -4.86 -6.48 -0.38
N VAL A 108 -5.33 -7.02 0.75
CA VAL A 108 -6.15 -6.26 1.71
C VAL A 108 -5.31 -5.31 2.57
N LEU A 109 -4.15 -5.75 3.02
CA LEU A 109 -3.32 -5.03 3.99
C LEU A 109 -1.95 -4.63 3.43
N GLY A 110 -1.41 -5.43 2.49
CA GLY A 110 -0.16 -5.14 1.81
C GLY A 110 -0.20 -3.84 1.01
N THR A 111 -1.35 -3.49 0.41
CA THR A 111 -1.52 -2.23 -0.34
C THR A 111 -1.22 -0.99 0.50
N HIS A 112 -1.52 -0.99 1.80
CA HIS A 112 -1.13 0.11 2.69
C HIS A 112 0.39 0.22 2.83
N LEU A 113 1.09 -0.91 2.91
CA LEU A 113 2.55 -0.93 3.06
C LEU A 113 3.25 -0.57 1.74
N PHE A 114 2.70 -0.98 0.60
CA PHE A 114 3.20 -0.60 -0.72
C PHE A 114 3.01 0.90 -0.99
N ASP A 115 1.90 1.46 -0.56
CA ASP A 115 1.67 2.90 -0.60
C ASP A 115 2.70 3.67 0.25
N LEU A 116 3.02 3.15 1.45
CA LEU A 116 4.08 3.71 2.28
C LEU A 116 5.48 3.53 1.68
N MET A 117 5.81 2.37 1.09
CA MET A 117 7.08 2.19 0.40
C MET A 117 7.27 3.28 -0.66
N ARG A 118 6.23 3.53 -1.47
CA ARG A 118 6.27 4.59 -2.49
C ARG A 118 6.35 5.99 -1.92
N MET A 119 5.72 6.24 -0.79
CA MET A 119 5.81 7.53 -0.08
C MET A 119 7.25 7.91 0.28
N PHE A 120 8.09 6.92 0.61
CA PHE A 120 9.48 7.14 1.03
C PHE A 120 10.51 6.97 -0.09
N ALA A 121 10.22 6.14 -1.09
CA ALA A 121 11.20 5.74 -2.09
C ALA A 121 10.81 6.02 -3.55
N GLY A 122 9.61 6.52 -3.79
CA GLY A 122 9.09 6.71 -5.14
C GLY A 122 8.61 5.39 -5.77
N ASP A 123 8.54 5.36 -7.09
CA ASP A 123 8.01 4.21 -7.82
C ASP A 123 9.05 3.09 -7.91
N PRO A 124 8.66 1.82 -7.66
CA PRO A 124 9.57 0.70 -7.83
C PRO A 124 9.90 0.47 -9.31
N LEU A 125 11.09 -0.06 -9.56
CA LEU A 125 11.57 -0.39 -10.91
C LEU A 125 11.25 -1.85 -11.29
N TRP A 126 11.23 -2.73 -10.31
CA TRP A 126 11.02 -4.17 -10.52
C TRP A 126 10.56 -4.87 -9.25
N VAL A 127 10.04 -6.10 -9.44
CA VAL A 127 9.71 -7.02 -8.34
C VAL A 127 10.19 -8.44 -8.64
N GLY A 128 10.72 -9.11 -7.63
CA GLY A 128 10.90 -10.57 -7.55
C GLY A 128 9.93 -11.13 -6.50
N GLY A 129 8.99 -11.98 -6.91
CA GLY A 129 7.96 -12.53 -6.05
C GLY A 129 8.00 -14.05 -5.98
N ARG A 130 7.76 -14.61 -4.79
CA ARG A 130 7.51 -16.01 -4.58
C ARG A 130 6.23 -16.17 -3.77
N VAL A 131 5.25 -16.79 -4.36
CA VAL A 131 3.96 -17.10 -3.72
C VAL A 131 3.81 -18.61 -3.66
N LEU A 132 3.55 -19.14 -2.48
CA LEU A 132 3.41 -20.57 -2.26
C LEU A 132 2.00 -20.91 -1.77
N GLN A 133 1.53 -22.10 -2.14
CA GLN A 133 0.33 -22.74 -1.63
C GLN A 133 0.73 -24.10 -1.06
N GLN A 134 0.64 -24.27 0.26
CA GLN A 134 1.02 -25.51 0.94
C GLN A 134 2.46 -25.95 0.59
N GLY A 135 3.39 -24.99 0.56
CA GLY A 135 4.82 -25.22 0.32
C GLY A 135 5.24 -25.38 -1.15
N ARG A 136 4.32 -25.41 -2.12
CA ARG A 136 4.63 -25.43 -3.56
C ARG A 136 4.36 -24.07 -4.22
N PRO A 137 5.04 -23.73 -5.31
CA PRO A 137 4.70 -22.54 -6.08
C PRO A 137 3.24 -22.54 -6.52
N VAL A 138 2.61 -21.35 -6.48
CA VAL A 138 1.24 -21.19 -6.97
C VAL A 138 1.16 -21.32 -8.49
N THR A 139 -0.01 -21.72 -8.95
CA THR A 139 -0.44 -21.69 -10.34
C THR A 139 -1.73 -20.90 -10.45
N VAL A 140 -2.17 -20.57 -11.66
CA VAL A 140 -3.47 -19.90 -11.88
C VAL A 140 -4.64 -20.72 -11.31
N SER A 141 -4.52 -22.05 -11.24
CA SER A 141 -5.56 -22.93 -10.67
C SER A 141 -5.73 -22.77 -9.15
N ASP A 142 -4.76 -22.17 -8.45
CA ASP A 142 -4.84 -21.93 -7.00
C ASP A 142 -5.61 -20.65 -6.65
N ARG A 143 -6.05 -19.91 -7.67
CA ARG A 143 -6.84 -18.69 -7.48
C ARG A 143 -8.14 -18.98 -6.75
N ARG A 144 -8.49 -18.08 -5.85
CA ARG A 144 -9.76 -18.12 -5.11
C ARG A 144 -10.33 -16.73 -4.90
N ARG A 145 -11.63 -16.66 -4.69
CA ARG A 145 -12.30 -15.49 -4.14
C ARG A 145 -12.27 -15.57 -2.63
N VAL A 146 -12.26 -14.42 -1.98
CA VAL A 146 -12.26 -14.29 -0.52
C VAL A 146 -13.47 -13.49 -0.08
N LYS A 147 -13.79 -13.53 1.21
CA LYS A 147 -14.96 -12.85 1.77
C LYS A 147 -14.95 -11.33 1.54
N ASP A 148 -13.79 -10.74 1.43
CA ASP A 148 -13.62 -9.29 1.22
C ASP A 148 -13.77 -8.89 -0.26
N ASP A 149 -13.99 -9.84 -1.18
CA ASP A 149 -14.19 -9.65 -2.64
C ASP A 149 -13.20 -8.63 -3.24
N VAL A 150 -11.91 -8.87 -3.01
CA VAL A 150 -10.82 -8.01 -3.46
C VAL A 150 -10.19 -8.47 -4.79
N GLY A 151 -10.95 -9.17 -5.60
CA GLY A 151 -10.47 -9.82 -6.80
C GLY A 151 -9.93 -11.24 -6.54
N TRP A 152 -9.08 -11.71 -7.46
CA TRP A 152 -8.45 -13.01 -7.32
C TRP A 152 -7.24 -12.96 -6.38
N VAL A 153 -7.15 -13.92 -5.47
CA VAL A 153 -5.97 -14.11 -4.61
C VAL A 153 -5.51 -15.57 -4.69
N ALA A 154 -4.23 -15.83 -4.40
CA ALA A 154 -3.67 -17.16 -4.31
C ALA A 154 -2.54 -17.21 -3.28
N GLY A 155 -2.26 -18.38 -2.75
CA GLY A 155 -1.15 -18.62 -1.83
C GLY A 155 -1.49 -18.40 -0.37
N ASP A 156 -0.78 -19.16 0.47
CA ASP A 156 -0.76 -19.02 1.93
C ASP A 156 0.56 -18.44 2.46
N GLN A 157 1.55 -18.26 1.55
CA GLN A 157 2.83 -17.62 1.84
C GLN A 157 3.22 -16.70 0.68
N VAL A 158 3.62 -15.48 1.01
CA VAL A 158 4.09 -14.47 0.07
C VAL A 158 5.44 -13.94 0.52
N PHE A 159 6.41 -13.95 -0.38
CA PHE A 159 7.72 -13.32 -0.24
C PHE A 159 7.96 -12.46 -1.48
N ALA A 160 8.14 -11.17 -1.31
CA ALA A 160 8.40 -10.25 -2.40
C ALA A 160 9.58 -9.35 -2.10
N GLN A 161 10.36 -9.03 -3.13
CA GLN A 161 11.44 -8.05 -3.10
C GLN A 161 11.20 -7.05 -4.22
N PHE A 162 11.27 -5.78 -3.90
CA PHE A 162 11.14 -4.66 -4.83
C PHE A 162 12.45 -3.90 -4.93
N GLY A 163 12.83 -3.51 -6.13
CA GLY A 163 13.96 -2.60 -6.36
C GLY A 163 13.45 -1.21 -6.71
N PHE A 164 14.11 -0.20 -6.16
CA PHE A 164 13.81 1.21 -6.34
C PHE A 164 14.99 1.97 -6.94
N PRO A 165 14.82 3.22 -7.40
CA PRO A 165 15.92 4.05 -7.86
C PRO A 165 17.05 4.17 -6.82
N GLY A 166 18.28 4.36 -7.28
CA GLY A 166 19.44 4.52 -6.40
C GLY A 166 19.92 3.23 -5.71
N GLY A 167 19.41 2.05 -6.12
CA GLY A 167 19.82 0.76 -5.54
C GLY A 167 19.12 0.43 -4.20
N MET A 168 18.18 1.25 -3.76
CA MET A 168 17.36 0.96 -2.59
C MET A 168 16.42 -0.21 -2.89
N HIS A 169 16.17 -1.05 -1.91
CA HIS A 169 15.25 -2.18 -2.06
C HIS A 169 14.29 -2.31 -0.87
N ALA A 170 13.20 -3.02 -1.11
CA ALA A 170 12.23 -3.34 -0.08
C ALA A 170 11.79 -4.80 -0.15
N THR A 171 11.38 -5.35 0.98
CA THR A 171 10.79 -6.69 1.06
C THR A 171 9.39 -6.63 1.65
N PHE A 172 8.55 -7.57 1.26
CA PHE A 172 7.25 -7.84 1.88
C PHE A 172 7.10 -9.33 2.15
N THR A 173 6.63 -9.66 3.33
CA THR A 173 6.35 -11.04 3.73
C THR A 173 4.98 -11.17 4.37
N SER A 174 4.24 -12.24 4.03
CA SER A 174 3.03 -12.68 4.72
C SER A 174 2.95 -14.21 4.67
N ASP A 175 2.94 -14.87 5.82
CA ASP A 175 3.02 -16.32 5.95
C ASP A 175 1.98 -16.85 6.94
N ALA A 176 1.05 -17.66 6.46
CA ALA A 176 -0.02 -18.25 7.28
C ALA A 176 0.49 -19.18 8.39
N ARG A 177 1.71 -19.71 8.24
CA ARG A 177 2.35 -20.55 9.29
C ARG A 177 2.82 -19.73 10.48
N LEU A 178 2.99 -18.40 10.30
CA LEU A 178 3.39 -17.45 11.34
C LEU A 178 2.18 -16.72 11.94
N ARG A 179 0.97 -17.17 11.64
CA ARG A 179 -0.25 -16.63 12.21
C ARG A 179 -0.14 -16.62 13.74
N GLU A 180 -0.47 -15.48 14.32
CA GLU A 180 -0.48 -15.25 15.77
C GLU A 180 0.90 -15.32 16.46
N THR A 181 2.00 -15.60 15.72
CA THR A 181 3.32 -15.73 16.33
C THR A 181 4.15 -14.46 16.27
N THR A 182 3.92 -13.60 15.29
CA THR A 182 4.77 -12.43 15.07
C THR A 182 4.20 -11.12 15.63
N GLY A 183 2.88 -11.00 15.73
CA GLY A 183 2.20 -9.82 16.30
C GLY A 183 2.53 -8.49 15.61
N HIS A 184 3.23 -8.50 14.46
CA HIS A 184 3.68 -7.30 13.77
C HIS A 184 3.05 -7.21 12.39
N TRP A 185 2.26 -6.17 12.20
CA TRP A 185 1.93 -5.63 10.90
C TRP A 185 2.59 -4.27 10.79
N GLY A 186 3.41 -4.04 9.76
CA GLY A 186 4.10 -2.77 9.66
C GLY A 186 5.31 -2.80 8.72
N ILE A 187 6.16 -1.79 8.88
CA ILE A 187 7.33 -1.59 8.03
C ILE A 187 8.51 -1.06 8.85
N GLU A 188 9.69 -1.57 8.55
CA GLU A 188 10.96 -1.02 9.05
C GLU A 188 11.67 -0.27 7.92
N PHE A 189 12.27 0.87 8.26
CA PHE A 189 13.09 1.70 7.39
C PHE A 189 14.52 1.65 7.90
N HIS A 190 15.42 1.04 7.15
CA HIS A 190 16.83 0.86 7.49
C HIS A 190 17.69 1.89 6.76
N GLY A 191 18.25 2.80 7.49
CA GLY A 191 19.16 3.83 6.99
C GLY A 191 20.63 3.60 7.36
N SER A 192 21.49 4.51 6.88
CA SER A 192 22.94 4.45 7.16
C SER A 192 23.30 4.81 8.60
N LYS A 193 22.41 5.47 9.37
CA LYS A 193 22.65 5.94 10.75
C LYS A 193 21.61 5.47 11.77
N GLY A 194 20.57 4.77 11.35
CA GLY A 194 19.51 4.34 12.25
C GLY A 194 18.47 3.48 11.57
N VAL A 195 17.52 3.03 12.36
CA VAL A 195 16.35 2.25 11.91
C VAL A 195 15.09 2.86 12.52
N VAL A 196 14.06 2.99 11.71
CA VAL A 196 12.70 3.29 12.16
C VAL A 196 11.86 2.03 12.01
N ARG A 197 11.03 1.73 13.01
CA ARG A 197 9.97 0.72 12.94
C ARG A 197 8.61 1.41 13.07
N MET A 198 7.73 1.15 12.15
CA MET A 198 6.33 1.53 12.21
C MET A 198 5.49 0.26 12.37
N ASN A 199 4.79 0.16 13.49
CA ASN A 199 3.72 -0.82 13.68
C ASN A 199 2.45 -0.20 13.14
N ALA A 200 1.88 -0.86 12.12
CA ALA A 200 0.66 -0.40 11.48
C ALA A 200 -0.53 -0.67 12.40
N ASP A 201 -1.37 0.32 12.50
CA ASP A 201 -2.67 0.26 13.13
C ASP A 201 -3.49 1.45 12.58
N ILE A 202 -4.66 1.62 13.10
CA ILE A 202 -5.48 2.81 12.91
C ILE A 202 -4.63 4.07 13.21
N GLU A 203 -3.94 4.10 14.36
CA GLU A 203 -2.91 5.07 14.73
C GLU A 203 -1.54 4.36 14.70
N PRO A 204 -0.72 4.58 13.66
CA PRO A 204 0.58 3.94 13.58
C PRO A 204 1.49 4.31 14.75
N GLN A 205 2.11 3.31 15.34
CA GLN A 205 3.12 3.52 16.38
C GLN A 205 4.51 3.50 15.74
N VAL A 206 5.27 4.58 15.92
CA VAL A 206 6.59 4.75 15.31
C VAL A 206 7.68 4.78 16.37
N PHE A 207 8.68 3.96 16.17
CA PHE A 207 9.85 3.86 17.04
C PHE A 207 11.13 4.11 16.23
N VAL A 208 12.14 4.71 16.85
CA VAL A 208 13.44 4.97 16.25
C VAL A 208 14.54 4.36 17.10
N ARG A 209 15.56 3.88 16.41
CA ARG A 209 16.82 3.43 17.00
C ARG A 209 17.97 4.11 16.25
N SER A 210 18.81 4.85 16.95
CA SER A 210 19.85 5.72 16.38
C SER A 210 21.07 4.98 15.84
N THR A 211 21.26 3.72 16.19
CA THR A 211 22.37 2.92 15.67
C THR A 211 21.89 1.76 14.84
N THR A 212 22.55 1.55 13.71
CA THR A 212 22.30 0.41 12.81
C THR A 212 23.18 -0.80 13.17
N GLY A 213 24.22 -0.59 13.98
CA GLY A 213 25.38 -1.45 13.97
C GLY A 213 25.39 -2.54 15.03
N TRP A 214 26.03 -3.62 14.62
CA TRP A 214 26.74 -4.52 15.48
C TRP A 214 27.86 -3.74 16.15
N SER A 215 27.88 -3.63 17.49
CA SER A 215 29.00 -3.06 18.26
C SER A 215 29.77 -4.17 18.92
N LYS A 216 31.11 -4.08 18.89
CA LYS A 216 31.99 -4.94 19.65
C LYS A 216 31.68 -4.73 21.14
N GLY A 217 30.99 -5.70 21.76
CA GLY A 217 30.57 -5.59 23.17
C GLY A 217 29.02 -5.61 23.37
N GLY A 218 28.22 -5.77 22.31
CA GLY A 218 26.84 -6.20 22.44
C GLY A 218 25.83 -5.16 22.93
N ARG A 219 26.17 -3.87 23.02
CA ARG A 219 25.17 -2.85 23.28
C ARG A 219 24.36 -2.55 22.01
N VAL A 220 23.13 -3.04 21.97
CA VAL A 220 22.12 -2.64 20.97
C VAL A 220 21.34 -1.48 21.59
N ASP A 221 21.28 -0.35 20.92
CA ASP A 221 20.43 0.76 21.35
C ASP A 221 18.97 0.32 21.43
N THR A 222 18.28 0.78 22.44
CA THR A 222 16.88 0.49 22.64
C THR A 222 16.01 1.29 21.68
N TRP A 223 14.88 0.73 21.29
CA TRP A 223 13.84 1.43 20.57
C TRP A 223 13.26 2.55 21.44
N LYS A 224 13.13 3.73 20.87
CA LYS A 224 12.48 4.90 21.51
C LYS A 224 11.28 5.32 20.69
N PRO A 225 10.19 5.74 21.32
CA PRO A 225 9.08 6.34 20.57
C PRO A 225 9.60 7.53 19.74
N PHE A 226 9.15 7.62 18.49
CA PHE A 226 9.50 8.73 17.60
C PHE A 226 8.79 10.03 17.99
N ASP A 227 7.51 9.90 18.35
CA ASP A 227 6.67 11.03 18.77
C ASP A 227 5.66 10.58 19.83
N GLU A 228 5.94 10.88 21.08
CA GLU A 228 5.07 10.53 22.20
C GLU A 228 3.73 11.30 22.16
N ALA A 229 3.69 12.47 21.53
CA ALA A 229 2.49 13.30 21.45
C ALA A 229 1.50 12.75 20.40
N ALA A 230 1.98 12.14 19.33
CA ALA A 230 1.15 11.58 18.29
C ALA A 230 0.30 10.39 18.78
N VAL A 231 0.77 9.67 19.79
CA VAL A 231 0.07 8.52 20.39
C VAL A 231 -1.20 8.94 21.18
N LYS A 232 -1.36 10.23 21.47
CA LYS A 232 -2.44 10.77 22.30
C LYS A 232 -3.53 11.50 21.50
N SER A 233 -3.40 11.62 20.20
CA SER A 233 -4.40 12.30 19.36
C SER A 233 -5.58 11.38 19.07
N PRO A 234 -6.83 11.88 19.11
CA PRO A 234 -7.97 11.06 18.72
C PRO A 234 -7.87 10.62 17.26
N PRO A 235 -8.37 9.43 16.91
CA PRO A 235 -8.28 8.89 15.57
C PRO A 235 -9.09 9.74 14.57
N GLU A 236 -8.40 10.40 13.66
CA GLU A 236 -8.98 11.21 12.57
C GLU A 236 -8.75 10.58 11.19
N HIS A 237 -8.80 9.25 11.11
CA HIS A 237 -8.30 8.44 9.98
C HIS A 237 -8.67 8.94 8.60
N ASN A 238 -9.93 9.30 8.38
CA ASN A 238 -10.42 9.74 7.08
C ASN A 238 -10.49 11.25 6.95
N ARG A 239 -10.32 12.02 8.02
CA ARG A 239 -10.48 13.47 7.99
C ARG A 239 -9.39 14.14 7.17
N ALA A 240 -8.13 13.90 7.49
CA ALA A 240 -7.01 14.51 6.78
C ALA A 240 -6.97 14.14 5.28
N PRO A 241 -7.18 12.87 4.86
CA PRO A 241 -7.31 12.52 3.45
C PRO A 241 -8.47 13.20 2.75
N VAL A 242 -9.63 13.34 3.41
CA VAL A 242 -10.79 14.04 2.82
C VAL A 242 -10.55 15.53 2.70
N GLU A 243 -9.98 16.18 3.72
CA GLU A 243 -9.63 17.60 3.69
C GLU A 243 -8.62 17.90 2.56
N ASP A 244 -7.58 17.08 2.42
CA ASP A 244 -6.62 17.20 1.32
C ASP A 244 -7.26 16.98 -0.05
N TRP A 245 -8.15 15.99 -0.19
CA TRP A 245 -8.89 15.73 -1.41
C TRP A 245 -9.76 16.92 -1.83
N LEU A 246 -10.52 17.51 -0.88
CA LEU A 246 -11.34 18.68 -1.15
C LEU A 246 -10.49 19.89 -1.56
N GLU A 247 -9.34 20.08 -0.91
CA GLU A 247 -8.42 21.16 -1.26
C GLU A 247 -7.74 20.90 -2.62
N ALA A 248 -7.38 19.65 -2.91
CA ALA A 248 -6.84 19.24 -4.20
C ALA A 248 -7.82 19.54 -5.35
N ILE A 249 -9.12 19.29 -5.14
CA ILE A 249 -10.17 19.64 -6.11
C ILE A 249 -10.19 21.17 -6.36
N ARG A 250 -10.20 21.99 -5.30
CA ARG A 250 -10.23 23.44 -5.41
C ARG A 250 -9.00 24.00 -6.13
N GLN A 251 -7.83 23.40 -5.90
CA GLN A 251 -6.56 23.83 -6.47
C GLN A 251 -6.25 23.20 -7.83
N GLY A 252 -7.02 22.23 -8.29
CA GLY A 252 -6.77 21.51 -9.53
C GLY A 252 -5.55 20.58 -9.47
N ARG A 253 -5.03 20.24 -8.27
CA ARG A 253 -3.90 19.32 -8.07
C ARG A 253 -4.35 17.88 -7.78
N GLU A 254 -3.41 16.93 -7.79
CA GLU A 254 -3.64 15.59 -7.27
C GLU A 254 -3.67 15.61 -5.72
N PRO A 255 -4.58 14.82 -5.09
CA PRO A 255 -4.53 14.62 -3.65
C PRO A 255 -3.35 13.72 -3.25
N GLU A 256 -2.88 13.84 -2.00
CA GLU A 256 -1.78 13.00 -1.49
C GLU A 256 -2.14 11.49 -1.50
N CYS A 257 -3.38 11.14 -1.18
CA CYS A 257 -3.91 9.77 -1.30
C CYS A 257 -4.56 9.55 -2.68
N SER A 258 -3.88 9.90 -3.77
CA SER A 258 -4.47 9.91 -5.12
C SER A 258 -4.88 8.52 -5.63
N GLY A 259 -5.79 8.51 -6.61
CA GLY A 259 -6.11 7.31 -7.39
C GLY A 259 -4.87 6.69 -8.05
N ARG A 260 -3.89 7.53 -8.48
CA ARG A 260 -2.61 7.04 -9.02
C ARG A 260 -1.78 6.28 -7.99
N ASN A 261 -1.77 6.74 -6.74
CA ASN A 261 -1.12 6.00 -5.65
C ASN A 261 -1.83 4.67 -5.37
N GLY A 262 -3.18 4.66 -5.42
CA GLY A 262 -3.98 3.45 -5.33
C GLY A 262 -3.69 2.46 -6.46
N ALA A 263 -3.60 2.94 -7.70
CA ALA A 263 -3.25 2.14 -8.87
C ALA A 263 -1.88 1.48 -8.75
N TRP A 264 -0.88 2.23 -8.30
CA TRP A 264 0.46 1.69 -8.06
C TRP A 264 0.48 0.60 -6.98
N ALA A 265 -0.28 0.75 -5.90
CA ALA A 265 -0.38 -0.31 -4.89
C ALA A 265 -0.95 -1.60 -5.47
N VAL A 266 -1.98 -1.51 -6.33
CA VAL A 266 -2.56 -2.65 -7.06
C VAL A 266 -1.56 -3.23 -8.07
N GLU A 267 -0.82 -2.37 -8.76
CA GLU A 267 0.19 -2.79 -9.71
C GLU A 267 1.33 -3.56 -9.03
N MET A 268 1.77 -3.12 -7.85
CA MET A 268 2.77 -3.85 -7.04
C MET A 268 2.26 -5.23 -6.62
N VAL A 269 0.99 -5.36 -6.20
CA VAL A 269 0.37 -6.67 -5.92
C VAL A 269 0.38 -7.57 -7.15
N SER A 270 -0.07 -7.03 -8.29
CA SER A 270 -0.09 -7.77 -9.56
C SER A 270 1.30 -8.19 -9.99
N GLY A 271 2.29 -7.32 -9.81
CA GLY A 271 3.71 -7.63 -10.08
C GLY A 271 4.22 -8.83 -9.26
N VAL A 272 3.84 -8.94 -7.98
CA VAL A 272 4.20 -10.09 -7.14
C VAL A 272 3.66 -11.39 -7.74
N TYR A 273 2.39 -11.42 -8.17
CA TYR A 273 1.81 -12.60 -8.81
C TYR A 273 2.44 -12.88 -10.17
N ALA A 274 2.64 -11.85 -11.00
CA ALA A 274 3.27 -12.00 -12.32
C ALA A 274 4.69 -12.61 -12.19
N SER A 275 5.48 -12.13 -11.24
CA SER A 275 6.80 -12.67 -10.93
C SER A 275 6.74 -14.11 -10.41
N ALA A 276 5.82 -14.41 -9.49
CA ALA A 276 5.67 -15.75 -8.93
C ALA A 276 5.27 -16.79 -10.00
N LEU A 277 4.39 -16.41 -10.93
CA LEU A 277 3.91 -17.29 -12.01
C LEU A 277 4.96 -17.49 -13.11
N SER A 278 5.74 -16.45 -13.45
CA SER A 278 6.81 -16.54 -14.46
C SER A 278 8.08 -17.18 -13.92
N GLY A 279 8.25 -17.23 -12.59
CA GLY A 279 9.47 -17.70 -11.93
C GLY A 279 10.66 -16.74 -12.04
N GLY A 280 10.44 -15.49 -12.49
CA GLY A 280 11.48 -14.50 -12.72
C GLY A 280 11.12 -13.10 -12.22
N ARG A 281 12.10 -12.20 -12.25
CA ARG A 281 11.89 -10.77 -11.97
C ARG A 281 11.01 -10.15 -13.05
N VAL A 282 10.14 -9.23 -12.64
CA VAL A 282 9.26 -8.47 -13.52
C VAL A 282 9.53 -6.98 -13.34
N GLU A 283 9.61 -6.24 -14.44
CA GLU A 283 9.84 -4.80 -14.45
C GLU A 283 8.53 -4.02 -14.29
N PHE A 284 8.61 -2.81 -13.74
CA PHE A 284 7.51 -1.86 -13.68
C PHE A 284 7.72 -0.68 -14.65
N PRO A 285 6.64 -0.11 -15.21
CA PRO A 285 5.25 -0.58 -15.12
C PRO A 285 5.04 -1.92 -15.83
N LEU A 286 4.07 -2.72 -15.35
CA LEU A 286 3.75 -4.01 -15.94
C LEU A 286 3.28 -3.87 -17.39
N THR A 287 3.80 -4.68 -18.30
CA THR A 287 3.32 -4.72 -19.69
C THR A 287 1.98 -5.44 -19.81
N GLY A 288 1.75 -6.49 -19.01
CA GLY A 288 0.48 -7.17 -18.89
C GLY A 288 -0.41 -6.47 -17.86
N ARG A 289 -1.50 -5.85 -18.31
CA ARG A 289 -2.36 -5.05 -17.41
C ARG A 289 -3.46 -5.85 -16.74
N ARG A 290 -3.84 -7.01 -17.28
CA ARG A 290 -4.85 -7.89 -16.65
C ARG A 290 -4.31 -8.50 -15.36
N HIS A 291 -5.22 -8.82 -14.44
CA HIS A 291 -4.84 -9.51 -13.22
C HIS A 291 -4.12 -10.83 -13.54
N PRO A 292 -2.91 -11.12 -13.03
CA PRO A 292 -2.13 -12.30 -13.42
C PRO A 292 -2.79 -13.65 -13.11
N LEU A 293 -3.72 -13.67 -12.15
CA LEU A 293 -4.53 -14.83 -11.80
C LEU A 293 -5.88 -14.87 -12.53
N GLY A 294 -6.20 -13.85 -13.36
CA GLY A 294 -7.50 -13.67 -14.03
C GLY A 294 -7.67 -14.44 -15.31
#